data_da8242e2ae950d926b1e0dbc0e3800f1
#
_entry.id   da8242e2ae950d926b1e0dbc0e3800f1
#
_cell.length_a   1.000
_cell.length_b   1.000
_cell.length_c   1.000
_cell.angle_alpha   90.00
_cell.angle_beta   90.00
_cell.angle_gamma   90.00
#
_symmetry.space_group_name_H-M   'P 1'
#
loop_
_entity.id
_entity.type
_entity.pdbx_description
1 polymer ?
#
loop_
_entity_poly.entity_id
_entity_poly.type
_entity_poly.pdbx_seq_one_letter_code
_entity_poly.pdbx_strand_id
1 'polypeptide(L)'
;MFKIHGVNMFPSQVEEILGSIDGVSSEYNINLAHDDEKNRDVILVTAEAEGRVNFDKTAVIIKEAFKSRIGVTPKITVVPVGTLPRSEKKAKRVFDHRQQ
;
A
#
# COMPACT_ATOMS: atom_id res chain seq x y z
N MET A 1 -5.05 12.18 5.08
CA MET A 1 -4.58 11.44 6.28
C MET A 1 -5.58 10.37 6.67
N PHE A 2 -5.11 9.23 7.05
CA PHE A 2 -5.94 8.17 7.62
C PHE A 2 -5.22 7.55 8.82
N LYS A 3 -5.98 6.91 9.70
CA LYS A 3 -5.45 6.35 10.94
C LYS A 3 -5.66 4.84 10.96
N ILE A 4 -4.61 4.10 11.30
CA ILE A 4 -4.68 2.65 11.46
C ILE A 4 -3.80 2.23 12.64
N HIS A 5 -4.33 1.37 13.52
CA HIS A 5 -3.63 0.90 14.73
C HIS A 5 -3.03 2.05 15.54
N GLY A 6 -3.75 3.18 15.64
CA GLY A 6 -3.27 4.33 16.37
C GLY A 6 -2.21 5.17 15.66
N VAL A 7 -1.83 4.81 14.45
CA VAL A 7 -0.81 5.51 13.68
C VAL A 7 -1.48 6.34 12.58
N ASN A 8 -1.11 7.62 12.50
CA ASN A 8 -1.57 8.49 11.43
C ASN A 8 -0.70 8.27 10.20
N MET A 9 -1.35 7.99 9.07
CA MET A 9 -0.67 7.79 7.81
C MET A 9 -1.11 8.84 6.80
N PHE A 10 -0.18 9.29 5.99
CA PHE A 10 -0.45 10.23 4.90
C PHE A 10 -0.12 9.57 3.57
N PRO A 11 -0.95 9.77 2.52
CA PRO A 11 -0.64 9.23 1.20
C PRO A 11 0.76 9.61 0.71
N SER A 12 1.23 10.81 1.06
CA SER A 12 2.58 11.24 0.68
C SER A 12 3.69 10.35 1.27
N GLN A 13 3.48 9.81 2.46
CA GLN A 13 4.43 8.87 3.07
C GLN A 13 4.50 7.58 2.28
N VAL A 14 3.34 7.07 1.85
CA VAL A 14 3.26 5.86 1.04
C VAL A 14 3.96 6.07 -0.30
N GLU A 15 3.71 7.20 -0.95
CA GLU A 15 4.34 7.54 -2.22
C GLU A 15 5.85 7.64 -2.09
N GLU A 16 6.33 8.23 -1.01
CA GLU A 16 7.76 8.33 -0.75
C GLU A 16 8.41 6.96 -0.55
N ILE A 17 7.75 6.08 0.21
CA ILE A 17 8.23 4.72 0.43
C ILE A 17 8.32 3.97 -0.90
N LEU A 18 7.23 3.96 -1.67
CA LEU A 18 7.18 3.24 -2.93
C LEU A 18 8.18 3.80 -3.94
N GLY A 19 8.33 5.12 -3.97
CA GLY A 19 9.27 5.78 -4.87
C GLY A 19 10.74 5.51 -4.55
N SER A 20 11.04 5.07 -3.34
CA SER A 20 12.40 4.74 -2.93
C SER A 20 12.82 3.31 -3.28
N ILE A 21 11.90 2.50 -3.75
CA ILE A 21 12.15 1.08 -4.03
C ILE A 21 12.31 0.88 -5.53
N ASP A 22 13.44 0.31 -5.93
CA ASP A 22 13.75 0.08 -7.34
C ASP A 22 12.72 -0.83 -8.01
N GLY A 23 12.27 -0.43 -9.19
CA GLY A 23 11.33 -1.20 -9.99
C GLY A 23 9.87 -1.01 -9.61
N VAL A 24 9.56 -0.28 -8.55
CA VAL A 24 8.20 -0.02 -8.13
C VAL A 24 7.68 1.26 -8.79
N SER A 25 6.47 1.16 -9.36
CA SER A 25 5.81 2.29 -10.01
C SER A 25 5.19 3.22 -8.97
N SER A 26 4.83 4.43 -9.39
CA SER A 26 4.09 5.38 -8.56
C SER A 26 2.60 5.02 -8.42
N GLU A 27 2.12 4.04 -9.18
CA GLU A 27 0.72 3.63 -9.12
C GLU A 27 0.50 2.63 -7.99
N TYR A 28 -0.48 2.89 -7.15
CA TYR A 28 -0.78 2.02 -6.01
C TYR A 28 -2.23 2.21 -5.55
N ASN A 29 -2.74 1.22 -4.79
CA ASN A 29 -4.01 1.31 -4.08
C ASN A 29 -3.80 0.91 -2.63
N ILE A 30 -4.52 1.57 -1.74
CA ILE A 30 -4.59 1.19 -0.33
C ILE A 30 -6.04 0.90 0.00
N ASN A 31 -6.30 -0.28 0.52
CA ASN A 31 -7.63 -0.66 0.99
C ASN A 31 -7.55 -0.87 2.50
N LEU A 32 -8.42 -0.20 3.24
CA LEU A 32 -8.55 -0.35 4.67
C LEU A 32 -9.78 -1.18 4.95
N ALA A 33 -9.65 -2.23 5.73
CA ALA A 33 -10.73 -3.13 6.06
C ALA A 33 -10.69 -3.49 7.54
N HIS A 34 -11.78 -4.03 8.04
CA HIS A 34 -11.86 -4.54 9.41
C HIS A 34 -11.97 -6.05 9.36
N ASP A 35 -11.09 -6.74 10.09
CA ASP A 35 -11.11 -8.18 10.21
C ASP A 35 -11.94 -8.54 11.44
N ASP A 36 -13.16 -8.99 11.21
CA ASP A 36 -14.10 -9.30 12.31
C ASP A 36 -13.63 -10.48 13.17
N GLU A 37 -12.94 -11.45 12.60
CA GLU A 37 -12.44 -12.60 13.35
C GLU A 37 -11.40 -12.19 14.38
N LYS A 38 -10.48 -11.32 13.97
CA LYS A 38 -9.40 -10.83 14.84
C LYS A 38 -9.76 -9.51 15.53
N ASN A 39 -10.91 -8.95 15.19
CA ASN A 39 -11.39 -7.68 15.70
C ASN A 39 -10.34 -6.57 15.60
N ARG A 40 -9.76 -6.42 14.43
CA ARG A 40 -8.76 -5.39 14.17
C ARG A 40 -8.81 -4.90 12.74
N ASP A 41 -8.33 -3.70 12.53
CA ASP A 41 -8.22 -3.13 11.19
C ASP A 41 -7.03 -3.75 10.45
N VAL A 42 -7.17 -3.90 9.14
CA VAL A 42 -6.11 -4.37 8.26
C VAL A 42 -5.90 -3.37 7.14
N ILE A 43 -4.66 -3.26 6.70
CA ILE A 43 -4.30 -2.43 5.56
C ILE A 43 -3.76 -3.33 4.45
N LEU A 44 -4.33 -3.15 3.26
CA LEU A 44 -3.96 -3.90 2.06
C LEU A 44 -3.38 -2.91 1.06
N VAL A 45 -2.14 -3.09 0.68
CA VAL A 45 -1.47 -2.22 -0.29
C VAL A 45 -1.21 -3.01 -1.55
N THR A 46 -1.70 -2.50 -2.67
CA THR A 46 -1.42 -3.05 -3.99
C THR A 46 -0.51 -2.07 -4.72
N ALA A 47 0.65 -2.52 -5.15
CA ALA A 47 1.61 -1.70 -5.86
C ALA A 47 1.96 -2.32 -7.19
N GLU A 48 2.24 -1.49 -8.19
CA GLU A 48 2.72 -1.96 -9.49
C GLU A 48 4.23 -1.98 -9.51
N ALA A 49 4.80 -3.03 -10.12
CA ALA A 49 6.24 -3.13 -10.30
C ALA A 49 6.55 -3.61 -11.71
N GLU A 50 7.75 -3.25 -12.17
CA GLU A 50 8.24 -3.69 -13.47
C GLU A 50 8.44 -5.21 -13.49
N GLY A 51 8.21 -5.82 -14.66
CA GLY A 51 8.32 -7.28 -14.79
C GLY A 51 9.72 -7.85 -14.56
N ARG A 52 10.74 -7.00 -14.56
CA ARG A 52 12.13 -7.43 -14.32
C ARG A 52 12.44 -7.74 -12.87
N VAL A 53 11.59 -7.33 -11.93
CA VAL A 53 11.83 -7.55 -10.50
C VAL A 53 11.07 -8.77 -10.01
N ASN A 54 11.58 -9.37 -8.93
CA ASN A 54 10.90 -10.47 -8.27
C ASN A 54 9.78 -9.89 -7.40
N PHE A 55 8.52 -10.18 -7.73
CA PHE A 55 7.37 -9.60 -7.04
C PHE A 55 7.30 -10.02 -5.57
N ASP A 56 7.64 -11.26 -5.25
CA ASP A 56 7.61 -11.73 -3.86
C ASP A 56 8.65 -11.01 -3.00
N LYS A 57 9.84 -10.84 -3.52
CA LYS A 57 10.90 -10.10 -2.82
C LYS A 57 10.53 -8.63 -2.70
N THR A 58 9.97 -8.05 -3.74
CA THR A 58 9.55 -6.65 -3.74
C THR A 58 8.47 -6.42 -2.69
N ALA A 59 7.51 -7.34 -2.57
CA ALA A 59 6.46 -7.25 -1.55
C ALA A 59 7.07 -7.25 -0.14
N VAL A 60 8.07 -8.08 0.12
CA VAL A 60 8.75 -8.12 1.41
C VAL A 60 9.47 -6.79 1.68
N ILE A 61 10.15 -6.25 0.68
CA ILE A 61 10.85 -4.97 0.81
C ILE A 61 9.88 -3.84 1.15
N ILE A 62 8.73 -3.79 0.48
CA ILE A 62 7.70 -2.79 0.74
C ILE A 62 7.17 -2.94 2.16
N LYS A 63 6.84 -4.15 2.57
CA LYS A 63 6.32 -4.43 3.91
C LYS A 63 7.32 -3.99 4.99
N GLU A 64 8.58 -4.33 4.84
CA GLU A 64 9.62 -3.94 5.79
C GLU A 64 9.82 -2.42 5.83
N ALA A 65 9.72 -1.76 4.69
CA ALA A 65 9.82 -0.31 4.64
C ALA A 65 8.67 0.36 5.39
N PHE A 66 7.44 -0.15 5.26
CA PHE A 66 6.30 0.36 6.02
C PHE A 66 6.51 0.16 7.52
N LYS A 67 6.94 -1.03 7.91
CA LYS A 67 7.19 -1.35 9.31
C LYS A 67 8.27 -0.44 9.90
N SER A 68 9.36 -0.25 9.18
CA SER A 68 10.49 0.55 9.64
C SER A 68 10.17 2.04 9.70
N ARG A 69 9.47 2.56 8.69
CA ARG A 69 9.26 4.01 8.55
C ARG A 69 7.99 4.53 9.19
N ILE A 70 6.96 3.71 9.26
CA ILE A 70 5.64 4.13 9.74
C ILE A 70 5.23 3.36 11.01
N GLY A 71 5.66 2.10 11.12
CA GLY A 71 5.32 1.26 12.27
C GLY A 71 4.08 0.40 12.05
N VAL A 72 3.61 0.28 10.81
CA VAL A 72 2.50 -0.61 10.47
C VAL A 72 2.99 -1.72 9.56
N THR A 73 2.35 -2.88 9.64
CA THR A 73 2.69 -4.05 8.83
C THR A 73 1.52 -4.37 7.90
N PRO A 74 1.50 -3.81 6.69
CA PRO A 74 0.41 -4.07 5.74
C PRO A 74 0.56 -5.42 5.06
N LYS A 75 -0.53 -5.87 4.45
CA LYS A 75 -0.47 -6.96 3.47
C LYS A 75 -0.15 -6.32 2.12
N ILE A 76 0.89 -6.80 1.47
CA ILE A 76 1.36 -6.22 0.21
C ILE A 76 1.06 -7.18 -0.93
N THR A 77 0.48 -6.64 -2.00
CA THR A 77 0.31 -7.33 -3.26
C THR A 77 1.06 -6.54 -4.33
N VAL A 78 1.94 -7.21 -5.06
CA VAL A 78 2.68 -6.59 -6.16
C VAL A 78 2.13 -7.14 -7.47
N VAL A 79 1.78 -6.25 -8.37
CA VAL A 79 1.19 -6.60 -9.67
C VAL A 79 1.99 -5.94 -10.79
N PRO A 80 1.87 -6.44 -12.04
CA PRO A 80 2.58 -5.84 -13.16
C PRO A 80 2.12 -4.41 -13.45
N VAL A 81 3.02 -3.60 -13.98
CA VAL A 81 2.69 -2.25 -14.43
C VAL A 81 1.55 -2.32 -15.45
N GLY A 82 0.57 -1.42 -15.30
CA GLY A 82 -0.62 -1.39 -16.14
C GLY A 82 -1.82 -2.12 -15.58
N THR A 83 -1.67 -2.83 -14.45
CA THR A 83 -2.77 -3.57 -13.82
C THR A 83 -3.79 -2.64 -13.16
N LEU A 84 -3.30 -1.59 -12.50
CA LEU A 84 -4.18 -0.66 -11.78
C LEU A 84 -4.76 0.38 -12.75
N PRO A 85 -6.02 0.80 -12.53
CA PRO A 85 -6.62 1.85 -13.36
C PRO A 85 -5.82 3.14 -13.26
N ARG A 86 -5.63 3.79 -14.40
CA ARG A 86 -5.00 5.10 -14.45
C ARG A 86 -6.07 6.14 -14.70
N SER A 87 -5.95 7.26 -14.02
CA SER A 87 -6.89 8.36 -14.16
C SER A 87 -6.12 9.64 -14.46
N GLU A 88 -6.65 10.46 -15.36
CA GLU A 88 -6.10 11.78 -15.64
C GLU A 88 -6.26 12.71 -14.46
N LYS A 89 -7.29 12.49 -13.67
CA LYS A 89 -7.46 13.20 -12.39
C LYS A 89 -6.77 12.36 -11.33
N LYS A 90 -6.17 13.02 -10.34
CA LYS A 90 -5.58 12.30 -9.22
C LYS A 90 -6.63 11.37 -8.64
N ALA A 91 -6.55 10.12 -9.01
CA ALA A 91 -7.49 9.12 -8.56
C ALA A 91 -7.39 8.96 -7.05
N LYS A 92 -8.52 8.72 -6.44
CA LYS A 92 -8.53 8.32 -5.04
C LYS A 92 -7.74 7.02 -4.94
N ARG A 93 -6.72 7.00 -4.09
CA ARG A 93 -5.83 5.85 -3.93
C ARG A 93 -6.07 5.11 -2.63
N VAL A 94 -6.85 5.68 -1.72
CA VAL A 94 -7.18 5.09 -0.44
C VAL A 94 -8.67 4.80 -0.42
N PHE A 95 -9.02 3.54 -0.20
CA PHE A 95 -10.41 3.07 -0.13
C PHE A 95 -10.64 2.50 1.27
N ASP A 96 -11.44 3.21 2.06
CA ASP A 96 -11.72 2.81 3.44
C ASP A 96 -13.03 2.02 3.48
N HIS A 97 -12.93 0.72 3.76
CA HIS A 97 -14.07 -0.19 3.85
C HIS A 97 -14.48 -0.49 5.29
N ARG A 98 -13.85 0.17 6.24
CA ARG A 98 -14.19 -0.04 7.65
C ARG A 98 -15.53 0.61 7.94
N GLN A 99 -16.36 -0.07 8.73
CA GLN A 99 -17.59 0.53 9.19
C GLN A 99 -17.29 1.53 10.29
N GLN A 100 -17.99 2.63 10.21
CA GLN A 100 -17.87 3.69 11.21
C GLN A 100 -19.08 3.75 12.11
#